data_1d257b6c732a9c96bd5598fc0079cf90
#
_entry.id   1d257b6c732a9c96bd5598fc0079cf90
#
_cell.length_a   1.000
_cell.length_b   1.000
_cell.length_c   1.000
_cell.angle_alpha   90.00
_cell.angle_beta   90.00
_cell.angle_gamma   90.00
#
_symmetry.space_group_name_H-M   'P 1'
#
loop_
_entity.id
_entity.type
_entity.pdbx_description
1 polymer ?
#
loop_
_entity_poly.entity_id
_entity_poly.type
_entity_poly.pdbx_seq_one_letter_code
_entity_poly.pdbx_strand_id
1 'polypeptide(L)' 'MSEKKYIDSRGWKYQVMSGLGEGAFKARYQRPEKHGDVGWKGLAAVPWRGSREEAQADLDQLAEKKGWTEWTD' A
#
# COMPACT_ATOMS: atom_id res chain seq x y z
N MET A 1 -9.94 -13.65 -4.21
CA MET A 1 -9.94 -12.22 -3.93
C MET A 1 -8.65 -11.60 -4.39
N SER A 2 -8.78 -10.56 -5.16
CA SER A 2 -7.63 -9.91 -5.72
C SER A 2 -7.17 -8.77 -4.84
N GLU A 3 -5.89 -8.71 -4.60
CA GLU A 3 -5.29 -7.56 -3.95
C GLU A 3 -5.14 -6.47 -4.97
N LYS A 4 -5.56 -5.28 -4.61
CA LYS A 4 -5.42 -4.13 -5.49
C LYS A 4 -4.19 -3.34 -5.10
N LYS A 5 -3.42 -2.99 -6.11
CA LYS A 5 -2.26 -2.13 -5.96
C LYS A 5 -2.56 -0.81 -6.64
N TYR A 6 -2.02 0.25 -6.11
CA TYR A 6 -2.30 1.59 -6.62
C TYR A 6 -1.02 2.34 -6.94
N ILE A 7 -1.15 3.32 -7.81
CA ILE A 7 -0.05 4.20 -8.17
C ILE A 7 -0.60 5.62 -8.27
N ASP A 8 0.15 6.58 -7.80
CA ASP A 8 -0.27 7.98 -7.89
C ASP A 8 0.42 8.67 -9.07
N SER A 9 0.11 9.96 -9.26
CA SER A 9 0.65 10.73 -10.38
C SER A 9 2.16 10.94 -10.31
N ARG A 10 2.76 10.75 -9.14
CA ARG A 10 4.20 10.88 -8.96
C ARG A 10 4.94 9.58 -9.24
N GLY A 11 4.19 8.50 -9.47
CA GLY A 11 4.79 7.19 -9.65
C GLY A 11 5.00 6.42 -8.36
N TRP A 12 4.48 6.92 -7.24
CA TRP A 12 4.55 6.20 -5.96
C TRP A 12 3.57 5.03 -6.00
N LYS A 13 4.04 3.87 -5.60
CA LYS A 13 3.24 2.65 -5.61
C LYS A 13 2.79 2.30 -4.20
N TYR A 14 1.62 1.69 -4.12
CA TYR A 14 0.98 1.34 -2.84
C TYR A 14 0.43 -0.07 -2.90
N GLN A 15 0.66 -0.84 -1.85
CA GLN A 15 0.06 -2.16 -1.72
C GLN A 15 0.03 -2.59 -0.27
N VAL A 16 -0.82 -3.57 0.04
CA VAL A 16 -0.87 -4.16 1.37
C VAL A 16 0.22 -5.21 1.49
N MET A 17 0.95 -5.17 2.59
CA MET A 17 2.00 -6.15 2.88
C MET A 17 1.88 -6.59 4.33
N SER A 18 2.30 -7.82 4.60
CA SER A 18 2.37 -8.29 5.96
C SER A 18 3.54 -7.63 6.68
N GLY A 19 3.34 -7.37 7.97
CA GLY A 19 4.39 -6.81 8.79
C GLY A 19 5.20 -7.88 9.48
N LEU A 20 5.95 -7.48 10.48
CA LEU A 20 6.68 -8.40 11.33
C LEU A 20 5.68 -9.08 12.27
N GLY A 21 5.68 -10.39 12.28
CA GLY A 21 4.78 -11.16 13.10
C GLY A 21 3.50 -11.53 12.37
N GLU A 22 2.79 -12.50 12.91
CA GLU A 22 1.55 -12.99 12.33
C GLU A 22 0.39 -12.03 12.60
N GLY A 23 -0.51 -11.93 11.62
CA GLY A 23 -1.73 -11.17 11.78
C GLY A 23 -1.54 -9.66 11.78
N ALA A 24 -0.45 -9.19 11.22
CA ALA A 24 -0.22 -7.76 11.10
C ALA A 24 -0.10 -7.38 9.63
N PHE A 25 -1.03 -6.58 9.14
CA PHE A 25 -1.07 -6.13 7.75
C PHE A 25 -1.24 -4.64 7.70
N LYS A 26 -0.60 -4.01 6.73
CA LYS A 26 -0.65 -2.57 6.59
C LYS A 26 -0.36 -2.18 5.15
N ALA A 27 -1.01 -1.13 4.68
CA ALA A 27 -0.68 -0.55 3.38
C ALA A 27 0.71 0.08 3.47
N ARG A 28 1.52 -0.17 2.47
CA ARG A 28 2.87 0.37 2.38
C ARG A 28 3.05 1.07 1.04
N TYR A 29 4.03 1.93 0.98
CA TYR A 29 4.33 2.68 -0.22
C TYR A 29 5.79 2.49 -0.63
N GLN A 30 6.04 2.68 -1.92
CA GLN A 30 7.39 2.67 -2.46
C GLN A 30 7.52 3.86 -3.41
N ARG A 31 8.49 4.71 -3.15
CA ARG A 31 8.75 5.85 -4.01
C ARG A 31 9.48 5.40 -5.27
N PRO A 32 9.35 6.16 -6.38
CA PRO A 32 10.12 5.86 -7.59
C PRO A 32 11.60 5.86 -7.26
N GLU A 33 12.29 4.84 -7.73
CA GLU A 33 13.70 4.71 -7.49
C GLU A 33 14.50 5.60 -8.41
N LYS A 34 15.46 6.32 -7.84
CA LYS A 34 16.38 7.14 -8.62
C LYS A 34 17.84 6.79 -8.34
N HIS A 35 18.12 6.35 -7.13
CA HIS A 35 19.51 6.16 -6.69
C HIS A 35 19.64 4.90 -5.85
N GLY A 36 19.18 3.79 -6.34
CA GLY A 36 19.29 2.53 -5.65
C GLY A 36 17.98 2.07 -5.07
N ASP A 37 18.03 1.03 -4.29
CA ASP A 37 16.84 0.37 -3.78
C ASP A 37 16.09 1.23 -2.79
N VAL A 38 14.80 1.36 -3.03
CA VAL A 38 13.89 2.00 -2.09
C VAL A 38 12.94 0.93 -1.59
N GLY A 39 13.07 0.59 -0.31
CA GLY A 39 12.18 -0.41 0.28
C GLY A 39 10.77 0.12 0.47
N TRP A 40 9.86 -0.80 0.68
CA TRP A 40 8.48 -0.46 1.00
C TRP A 40 8.41 0.04 2.43
N LYS A 41 7.74 1.16 2.63
CA LYS A 41 7.59 1.77 3.95
C LYS A 41 6.13 1.82 4.34
N GLY A 42 5.83 1.69 5.62
CA GLY A 42 4.46 1.76 6.11
C GLY A 42 3.87 3.14 5.94
N LEU A 43 2.62 3.19 5.52
CA LEU A 43 1.88 4.44 5.43
C LEU A 43 1.43 4.85 6.83
N ALA A 44 1.79 6.06 7.23
CA ALA A 44 1.41 6.57 8.54
C ALA A 44 -0.10 6.83 8.62
N ALA A 45 -0.74 7.04 7.49
CA ALA A 45 -2.16 7.38 7.44
C ALA A 45 -3.08 6.20 7.75
N VAL A 46 -2.56 4.97 7.74
CA VAL A 46 -3.37 3.77 7.98
C VAL A 46 -2.83 2.99 9.16
N PRO A 47 -3.72 2.32 9.92
CA PRO A 47 -3.27 1.53 11.07
C PRO A 47 -2.86 0.12 10.66
N TRP A 48 -2.21 -0.59 11.58
CA TRP A 48 -1.99 -2.01 11.42
C TRP A 48 -3.31 -2.74 11.59
N ARG A 49 -3.54 -3.72 10.76
CA ARG A 49 -4.77 -4.52 10.82
C ARG A 49 -4.45 -5.99 11.06
N GLY A 50 -5.42 -6.71 11.60
CA GLY A 50 -5.28 -8.13 11.86
C GLY A 50 -5.54 -9.00 10.64
N SER A 51 -6.05 -8.44 9.57
CA SER A 51 -6.31 -9.20 8.34
C SER A 51 -5.92 -8.36 7.13
N ARG A 52 -5.57 -9.07 6.06
CA ARG A 52 -5.24 -8.43 4.80
C ARG A 52 -6.45 -7.69 4.23
N GLU A 53 -7.63 -8.24 4.43
CA GLU A 53 -8.87 -7.64 3.93
C GLU A 53 -9.13 -6.28 4.56
N GLU A 54 -8.91 -6.15 5.84
CA GLU A 54 -9.08 -4.87 6.53
C GLU A 54 -8.05 -3.84 6.03
N ALA A 55 -6.82 -4.27 5.89
CA ALA A 55 -5.77 -3.39 5.40
C ALA A 55 -6.05 -2.97 3.96
N GLN A 56 -6.57 -3.90 3.15
CA GLN A 56 -6.92 -3.59 1.76
C GLN A 56 -8.07 -2.59 1.71
N ALA A 57 -9.04 -2.71 2.59
CA ALA A 57 -10.16 -1.76 2.66
C ALA A 57 -9.65 -0.35 2.99
N ASP A 58 -8.70 -0.25 3.91
CA ASP A 58 -8.10 1.04 4.26
C ASP A 58 -7.39 1.65 3.05
N LEU A 59 -6.65 0.83 2.32
CA LEU A 59 -5.93 1.28 1.13
C LEU A 59 -6.90 1.71 0.03
N ASP A 60 -7.95 0.92 -0.20
CA ASP A 60 -8.95 1.23 -1.21
C ASP A 60 -9.64 2.58 -0.93
N GLN A 61 -9.98 2.82 0.32
CA GLN A 61 -10.61 4.08 0.72
C GLN A 61 -9.66 5.25 0.52
N LEU A 62 -8.42 5.07 0.89
CA LEU A 62 -7.41 6.13 0.74
C LEU A 62 -7.16 6.42 -0.74
N ALA A 63 -7.08 5.38 -1.56
CA ALA A 63 -6.88 5.54 -3.00
C ALA A 63 -8.02 6.32 -3.64
N GLU A 64 -9.25 6.04 -3.24
CA GLU A 64 -10.41 6.76 -3.74
C GLU A 64 -10.36 8.24 -3.32
N LYS A 65 -10.03 8.48 -2.06
CA LYS A 65 -9.93 9.84 -1.54
C LYS A 65 -8.84 10.64 -2.22
N LYS A 66 -7.72 10.01 -2.51
CA LYS A 66 -6.56 10.67 -3.11
C LYS A 66 -6.57 10.66 -4.63
N GLY A 67 -7.45 9.88 -5.23
CA GLY A 67 -7.52 9.78 -6.69
C GLY A 67 -6.42 8.93 -7.30
N TRP A 68 -5.89 7.98 -6.58
CA TRP A 68 -4.87 7.07 -7.11
C TRP A 68 -5.51 6.08 -8.08
N THR A 69 -4.70 5.61 -9.04
CA THR A 69 -5.17 4.62 -9.99
C THR A 69 -4.64 3.25 -9.63
N GLU A 70 -5.41 2.23 -10.02
CA GLU A 70 -4.99 0.85 -9.83
C GLU A 70 -3.89 0.52 -10.84
N TRP A 71 -2.87 -0.22 -10.40
CA TRP A 71 -1.83 -0.66 -11.31
C TRP A 71 -1.65 -2.16 -11.25
N THR A 72 -1.25 -2.74 -12.38
CA THR A 72 -0.95 -4.16 -12.46
C THR A 72 0.39 -4.33 -13.16
N ASP A 73 1.07 -5.41 -12.84
CA ASP A 73 2.35 -5.74 -13.48
C ASP A 73 2.15 -6.14 -14.93
#